data_dc7e6062773a62d418333afce8c59a30
#
_entry.id   dc7e6062773a62d418333afce8c59a30
#
_cell.length_a   1.000
_cell.length_b   1.000
_cell.length_c   1.000
_cell.angle_alpha   90.00
_cell.angle_beta   90.00
_cell.angle_gamma   90.00
#
_symmetry.space_group_name_H-M   'P 1'
#
loop_
_entity.id
_entity.type
_entity.pdbx_description
1 polymer ?
#
loop_
_entity_poly.entity_id
_entity_poly.type
_entity_poly.pdbx_seq_one_letter_code
_entity_poly.pdbx_strand_id
1 'polypeptide(L)'
;MTKYSLALRFKTLMSSLLLASSMVVAGSVSADDPLKIGFVHVSPIGDAGWTYQHDLGRKAIEEKFGDKIQVKYIESVPEGAEAERVIRDLASSGNKLIFGTSFGFMNPMVKVAKAFPDTYFEHATGYKTEANMGNYNARFYEGRYLSGIVAGSMTKSNTLGYVAAFPIPEVVMGINAYIRGAQSVNPKAEVKVVWINAWFDPGREREATVALIDQGADIITHHTDSTAVVSAAEEKGKYSIGYNSDMSKYGPKYQLTAVTHHWEQFYIDQVQQALDKTWKPTAIWGGVKEGMIGLSALNAAVPKEVADKVEQAKADMIAGKLHPFAGPVLDQDGKERVAAGSNITDEDLSKMDYYVQGVQGKLPK
;
A
#
# COMPACT_ATOMS: atom_id res chain seq x y z
N MET A 1 74.32 -76.94 38.70
CA MET A 1 73.81 -77.54 39.97
C MET A 1 72.43 -76.91 40.25
N THR A 2 71.35 -77.67 39.99
CA THR A 2 70.30 -78.02 40.95
C THR A 2 69.63 -76.84 41.61
N LYS A 3 68.35 -76.64 41.65
CA LYS A 3 67.16 -77.51 41.70
C LYS A 3 65.91 -76.59 41.73
N TYR A 4 64.81 -76.97 41.11
CA TYR A 4 63.43 -77.07 41.58
C TYR A 4 62.86 -75.89 42.43
N SER A 5 61.66 -75.44 42.30
CA SER A 5 60.34 -76.03 42.14
C SER A 5 59.36 -74.95 42.60
N LEU A 6 58.26 -74.75 42.11
CA LEU A 6 56.89 -75.23 42.24
C LEU A 6 55.86 -74.13 42.13
N ALA A 7 54.83 -74.43 41.44
CA ALA A 7 53.67 -73.64 41.14
C ALA A 7 52.86 -73.21 42.38
N LEU A 8 52.20 -72.09 42.26
CA LEU A 8 50.85 -71.92 42.84
C LEU A 8 49.98 -71.04 42.02
N ARG A 9 48.87 -71.59 41.60
CA ARG A 9 47.80 -70.91 40.89
C ARG A 9 47.04 -69.99 41.82
N PHE A 10 46.86 -68.71 41.48
CA PHE A 10 45.75 -67.93 42.03
C PHE A 10 44.97 -67.29 40.86
N LYS A 11 43.73 -67.73 40.70
CA LYS A 11 42.73 -67.14 39.87
C LYS A 11 42.27 -65.83 40.53
N THR A 12 42.46 -64.71 39.88
CA THR A 12 41.79 -63.46 40.24
C THR A 12 40.92 -63.07 39.08
N LEU A 13 39.59 -63.08 39.32
CA LEU A 13 38.59 -62.52 38.47
C LEU A 13 38.85 -61.01 38.39
N MET A 14 39.13 -60.47 37.20
CA MET A 14 39.01 -59.05 36.88
C MET A 14 37.66 -58.81 36.21
N SER A 15 36.74 -58.26 36.99
CA SER A 15 35.48 -57.73 36.50
C SER A 15 35.77 -56.47 35.66
N SER A 16 35.57 -56.57 34.34
CA SER A 16 35.65 -55.45 33.40
C SER A 16 34.38 -54.64 33.53
N LEU A 17 34.47 -53.51 34.18
CA LEU A 17 33.40 -52.45 34.14
C LEU A 17 33.46 -51.72 32.79
N LEU A 18 32.58 -52.08 31.87
CA LEU A 18 32.33 -51.29 30.64
C LEU A 18 31.56 -50.04 31.06
N LEU A 19 32.24 -48.90 31.15
CA LEU A 19 31.59 -47.58 31.12
C LEU A 19 31.10 -47.35 29.70
N ALA A 20 29.80 -47.53 29.48
CA ALA A 20 29.13 -47.06 28.29
C ALA A 20 28.98 -45.53 28.40
N SER A 21 29.90 -44.78 27.79
CA SER A 21 29.75 -43.35 27.54
C SER A 21 28.64 -43.16 26.53
N SER A 22 27.42 -42.90 26.98
CA SER A 22 26.34 -42.37 26.14
C SER A 22 26.72 -40.96 25.69
N MET A 23 27.32 -40.84 24.50
CA MET A 23 27.36 -39.58 23.79
C MET A 23 25.93 -39.17 23.48
N VAL A 24 25.39 -38.22 24.26
CA VAL A 24 24.24 -37.43 23.87
C VAL A 24 24.73 -36.56 22.71
N VAL A 25 24.48 -37.00 21.49
CA VAL A 25 24.55 -36.14 20.33
C VAL A 25 23.41 -35.12 20.51
N ALA A 26 23.73 -33.99 21.14
CA ALA A 26 22.90 -32.81 21.03
C ALA A 26 22.86 -32.46 19.54
N GLY A 27 21.83 -32.91 18.85
CA GLY A 27 21.53 -32.48 17.52
C GLY A 27 21.47 -30.96 17.57
N SER A 28 22.47 -30.31 16.98
CA SER A 28 22.37 -28.89 16.66
C SER A 28 21.11 -28.76 15.83
N VAL A 29 20.07 -28.18 16.40
CA VAL A 29 18.95 -27.63 15.59
C VAL A 29 19.64 -26.58 14.71
N SER A 30 19.87 -26.92 13.45
CA SER A 30 20.27 -25.96 12.44
C SER A 30 19.13 -24.95 12.44
N ALA A 31 19.38 -23.76 12.94
CA ALA A 31 18.49 -22.66 12.69
C ALA A 31 18.39 -22.57 11.17
N ASP A 32 17.18 -22.78 10.61
CA ASP A 32 16.97 -22.56 9.19
C ASP A 32 17.46 -21.15 8.87
N ASP A 33 18.19 -20.99 7.74
CA ASP A 33 18.63 -19.67 7.31
C ASP A 33 17.42 -18.72 7.23
N PRO A 34 17.55 -17.46 7.68
CA PRO A 34 16.44 -16.53 7.69
C PRO A 34 15.87 -16.33 6.29
N LEU A 35 14.55 -16.25 6.19
CA LEU A 35 13.87 -15.94 4.93
C LEU A 35 14.30 -14.54 4.45
N LYS A 36 14.98 -14.47 3.29
CA LYS A 36 15.40 -13.21 2.72
C LYS A 36 14.26 -12.55 1.95
N ILE A 37 13.97 -11.31 2.29
CA ILE A 37 12.86 -10.52 1.75
C ILE A 37 13.40 -9.24 1.14
N GLY A 38 12.94 -8.88 -0.07
CA GLY A 38 13.29 -7.65 -0.76
C GLY A 38 12.12 -6.70 -0.89
N PHE A 39 12.35 -5.40 -0.70
CA PHE A 39 11.40 -4.34 -1.05
C PHE A 39 12.00 -3.41 -2.09
N VAL A 40 11.20 -3.02 -3.08
CA VAL A 40 11.58 -2.05 -4.10
C VAL A 40 10.57 -0.90 -4.07
N HIS A 41 11.06 0.29 -3.74
CA HIS A 41 10.26 1.50 -3.58
C HIS A 41 10.53 2.52 -4.69
N VAL A 42 9.47 3.17 -5.18
CA VAL A 42 9.55 4.14 -6.29
C VAL A 42 10.05 5.51 -5.85
N SER A 43 9.87 5.86 -4.58
CA SER A 43 10.25 7.15 -3.99
C SER A 43 11.03 6.96 -2.70
N PRO A 44 11.62 8.03 -2.13
CA PRO A 44 12.20 7.98 -0.79
C PRO A 44 11.13 7.62 0.25
N ILE A 45 11.54 6.92 1.32
CA ILE A 45 10.64 6.56 2.42
C ILE A 45 10.07 7.82 3.09
N GLY A 46 10.92 8.78 3.41
CA GLY A 46 10.48 9.97 4.11
C GLY A 46 9.84 9.68 5.47
N ASP A 47 8.90 10.54 5.88
CA ASP A 47 8.13 10.41 7.13
C ASP A 47 6.61 10.58 6.92
N ALA A 48 6.16 10.54 5.67
CA ALA A 48 4.77 10.47 5.22
C ALA A 48 4.73 10.06 3.74
N GLY A 49 3.58 9.65 3.24
CA GLY A 49 3.34 9.33 1.84
C GLY A 49 3.25 7.83 1.56
N TRP A 50 3.27 7.49 0.27
CA TRP A 50 3.10 6.12 -0.23
C TRP A 50 4.19 5.17 0.26
N THR A 51 5.45 5.50 -0.04
CA THR A 51 6.60 4.66 0.32
C THR A 51 6.74 4.53 1.83
N TYR A 52 6.43 5.59 2.59
CA TYR A 52 6.41 5.54 4.05
C TYR A 52 5.40 4.51 4.59
N GLN A 53 4.19 4.45 4.02
CA GLN A 53 3.18 3.47 4.46
C GLN A 53 3.61 2.02 4.16
N HIS A 54 4.25 1.78 3.03
CA HIS A 54 4.83 0.48 2.73
C HIS A 54 6.00 0.14 3.68
N ASP A 55 6.80 1.14 4.07
CA ASP A 55 7.88 0.95 5.05
C ASP A 55 7.36 0.65 6.45
N LEU A 56 6.20 1.19 6.86
CA LEU A 56 5.55 0.79 8.10
C LEU A 56 5.20 -0.70 8.07
N GLY A 57 4.68 -1.19 6.96
CA GLY A 57 4.43 -2.63 6.77
C GLY A 57 5.71 -3.46 6.80
N ARG A 58 6.80 -2.99 6.18
CA ARG A 58 8.12 -3.60 6.28
C ARG A 58 8.61 -3.68 7.74
N LYS A 59 8.49 -2.60 8.49
CA LYS A 59 8.85 -2.58 9.92
C LYS A 59 7.99 -3.53 10.76
N ALA A 60 6.70 -3.62 10.46
CA ALA A 60 5.81 -4.54 11.16
C ALA A 60 6.21 -6.01 10.98
N ILE A 61 6.67 -6.41 9.79
CA ILE A 61 7.20 -7.77 9.60
C ILE A 61 8.53 -7.99 10.33
N GLU A 62 9.44 -7.00 10.35
CA GLU A 62 10.69 -7.09 11.11
C GLU A 62 10.42 -7.23 12.62
N GLU A 63 9.49 -6.45 13.16
CA GLU A 63 9.06 -6.54 14.56
C GLU A 63 8.45 -7.92 14.89
N LYS A 64 7.57 -8.42 14.01
CA LYS A 64 6.85 -9.68 14.24
C LYS A 64 7.73 -10.92 14.11
N PHE A 65 8.60 -10.96 13.13
CA PHE A 65 9.32 -12.19 12.77
C PHE A 65 10.77 -12.22 13.25
N GLY A 66 11.36 -11.08 13.59
CA GLY A 66 12.72 -10.98 14.14
C GLY A 66 13.74 -11.75 13.31
N ASP A 67 14.52 -12.59 13.98
CA ASP A 67 15.61 -13.36 13.38
C ASP A 67 15.18 -14.42 12.35
N LYS A 68 13.87 -14.66 12.20
CA LYS A 68 13.35 -15.59 11.17
C LYS A 68 13.42 -15.02 9.76
N ILE A 69 13.58 -13.70 9.63
CA ILE A 69 13.63 -13.00 8.35
C ILE A 69 14.86 -12.09 8.25
N GLN A 70 15.28 -11.82 7.02
CA GLN A 70 16.29 -10.80 6.72
C GLN A 70 15.72 -9.90 5.62
N VAL A 71 15.52 -8.62 5.92
CA VAL A 71 14.90 -7.69 4.99
C VAL A 71 15.93 -6.75 4.36
N LYS A 72 15.82 -6.57 3.04
CA LYS A 72 16.55 -5.58 2.26
C LYS A 72 15.55 -4.71 1.50
N TYR A 73 15.77 -3.41 1.48
CA TYR A 73 14.94 -2.49 0.70
C TYR A 73 15.79 -1.52 -0.12
N ILE A 74 15.24 -1.07 -1.23
CA ILE A 74 15.89 -0.14 -2.17
C ILE A 74 14.86 0.94 -2.52
N GLU A 75 15.25 2.19 -2.29
CA GLU A 75 14.42 3.37 -2.47
C GLU A 75 14.71 4.08 -3.80
N SER A 76 13.77 4.91 -4.24
CA SER A 76 13.93 5.80 -5.38
C SER A 76 14.30 5.06 -6.66
N VAL A 77 13.71 3.89 -6.87
CA VAL A 77 13.93 3.09 -8.07
C VAL A 77 13.00 3.57 -9.19
N PRO A 78 13.55 4.08 -10.30
CA PRO A 78 12.73 4.47 -11.44
C PRO A 78 11.98 3.28 -12.03
N GLU A 79 10.76 3.53 -12.50
CA GLU A 79 9.99 2.51 -13.21
C GLU A 79 10.65 2.12 -14.55
N GLY A 80 10.35 0.93 -15.05
CA GLY A 80 10.89 0.43 -16.32
C GLY A 80 12.14 -0.42 -16.16
N ALA A 81 13.18 -0.16 -16.95
CA ALA A 81 14.37 -1.03 -17.05
C ALA A 81 15.17 -1.09 -15.73
N GLU A 82 15.25 0.02 -15.00
CA GLU A 82 15.95 0.04 -13.73
C GLU A 82 15.24 -0.80 -12.67
N ALA A 83 13.90 -0.74 -12.62
CA ALA A 83 13.12 -1.61 -11.74
C ALA A 83 13.36 -3.09 -12.07
N GLU A 84 13.38 -3.47 -13.34
CA GLU A 84 13.70 -4.85 -13.76
C GLU A 84 15.07 -5.28 -13.26
N ARG A 85 16.09 -4.42 -13.41
CA ARG A 85 17.45 -4.71 -12.94
C ARG A 85 17.49 -4.91 -11.42
N VAL A 86 16.91 -3.99 -10.66
CA VAL A 86 16.91 -4.05 -9.19
C VAL A 86 16.15 -5.27 -8.66
N ILE A 87 14.98 -5.57 -9.21
CA ILE A 87 14.19 -6.76 -8.83
C ILE A 87 14.98 -8.04 -9.14
N ARG A 88 15.64 -8.11 -10.30
CA ARG A 88 16.49 -9.24 -10.70
C ARG A 88 17.68 -9.41 -9.78
N ASP A 89 18.35 -8.32 -9.39
CA ASP A 89 19.48 -8.33 -8.47
C ASP A 89 19.07 -8.85 -7.08
N LEU A 90 17.89 -8.45 -6.60
CA LEU A 90 17.32 -8.99 -5.35
C LEU A 90 17.06 -10.50 -5.45
N ALA A 91 16.41 -10.96 -6.51
CA ALA A 91 16.15 -12.39 -6.73
C ALA A 91 17.46 -13.19 -6.84
N SER A 92 18.44 -12.69 -7.63
CA SER A 92 19.75 -13.32 -7.81
C SER A 92 20.57 -13.38 -6.51
N SER A 93 20.36 -12.43 -5.59
CA SER A 93 21.03 -12.42 -4.28
C SER A 93 20.35 -13.32 -3.22
N GLY A 94 19.37 -14.12 -3.65
CA GLY A 94 18.73 -15.14 -2.84
C GLY A 94 17.53 -14.68 -2.03
N ASN A 95 16.96 -13.47 -2.31
CA ASN A 95 15.67 -13.11 -1.73
C ASN A 95 14.59 -14.07 -2.26
N LYS A 96 13.75 -14.56 -1.36
CA LYS A 96 12.71 -15.56 -1.64
C LYS A 96 11.30 -14.98 -1.70
N LEU A 97 11.12 -13.76 -1.22
CA LEU A 97 9.89 -12.98 -1.32
C LEU A 97 10.28 -11.53 -1.65
N ILE A 98 9.73 -10.98 -2.73
CA ILE A 98 10.06 -9.64 -3.20
C ILE A 98 8.78 -8.84 -3.41
N PHE A 99 8.69 -7.69 -2.74
CA PHE A 99 7.61 -6.73 -2.86
C PHE A 99 8.03 -5.57 -3.76
N GLY A 100 7.24 -5.28 -4.79
CA GLY A 100 7.41 -4.12 -5.66
C GLY A 100 6.27 -3.14 -5.45
N THR A 101 6.57 -1.94 -4.96
CA THR A 101 5.58 -0.99 -4.47
C THR A 101 5.31 0.16 -5.43
N SER A 102 5.14 -0.12 -6.71
CA SER A 102 4.70 0.87 -7.70
C SER A 102 4.00 0.22 -8.88
N PHE A 103 3.00 0.89 -9.45
CA PHE A 103 2.26 0.44 -10.63
C PHE A 103 3.17 0.07 -11.80
N GLY A 104 4.16 0.90 -12.12
CA GLY A 104 5.07 0.67 -13.24
C GLY A 104 6.09 -0.45 -13.03
N PHE A 105 6.14 -1.06 -11.84
CA PHE A 105 6.96 -2.25 -11.61
C PHE A 105 6.30 -3.55 -12.12
N MET A 106 5.04 -3.52 -12.54
CA MET A 106 4.28 -4.69 -12.97
C MET A 106 4.98 -5.49 -14.08
N ASN A 107 5.27 -4.87 -15.21
CA ASN A 107 5.90 -5.57 -16.34
C ASN A 107 7.35 -6.00 -16.05
N PRO A 108 8.21 -5.17 -15.43
CA PRO A 108 9.50 -5.60 -14.89
C PRO A 108 9.38 -6.84 -13.99
N MET A 109 8.46 -6.84 -13.03
CA MET A 109 8.31 -7.95 -12.10
C MET A 109 7.83 -9.24 -12.77
N VAL A 110 6.87 -9.16 -13.70
CA VAL A 110 6.43 -10.31 -14.52
C VAL A 110 7.62 -10.97 -15.25
N LYS A 111 8.51 -10.18 -15.83
CA LYS A 111 9.68 -10.72 -16.53
C LYS A 111 10.65 -11.42 -15.58
N VAL A 112 10.87 -10.83 -14.40
CA VAL A 112 11.78 -11.42 -13.40
C VAL A 112 11.15 -12.66 -12.78
N ALA A 113 9.85 -12.66 -12.46
CA ALA A 113 9.14 -13.80 -11.90
C ALA A 113 9.28 -15.06 -12.78
N LYS A 114 9.14 -14.91 -14.10
CA LYS A 114 9.35 -16.00 -15.07
C LYS A 114 10.77 -16.56 -15.07
N ALA A 115 11.77 -15.73 -14.75
CA ALA A 115 13.16 -16.14 -14.71
C ALA A 115 13.59 -16.75 -13.36
N PHE A 116 12.81 -16.54 -12.30
CA PHE A 116 13.09 -16.99 -10.93
C PHE A 116 11.90 -17.74 -10.32
N PRO A 117 11.58 -18.94 -10.80
CA PRO A 117 10.37 -19.67 -10.39
C PRO A 117 10.32 -20.04 -8.90
N ASP A 118 11.49 -20.10 -8.23
CA ASP A 118 11.62 -20.41 -6.80
C ASP A 118 11.61 -19.17 -5.89
N THR A 119 11.26 -18.00 -6.44
CA THR A 119 11.11 -16.73 -5.71
C THR A 119 9.66 -16.27 -5.84
N TYR A 120 9.06 -15.84 -4.74
CA TYR A 120 7.72 -15.27 -4.69
C TYR A 120 7.78 -13.77 -4.91
N PHE A 121 6.80 -13.23 -5.61
CA PHE A 121 6.69 -11.82 -5.93
C PHE A 121 5.30 -11.29 -5.57
N GLU A 122 5.26 -10.11 -4.98
CA GLU A 122 4.03 -9.39 -4.66
C GLU A 122 4.09 -7.97 -5.23
N HIS A 123 3.17 -7.65 -6.09
CA HIS A 123 3.14 -6.38 -6.81
C HIS A 123 2.00 -5.50 -6.33
N ALA A 124 2.31 -4.29 -5.84
CA ALA A 124 1.31 -3.31 -5.44
C ALA A 124 0.65 -2.67 -6.67
N THR A 125 -0.67 -2.52 -6.62
CA THR A 125 -1.52 -1.81 -7.59
C THR A 125 -1.52 -2.39 -9.01
N GLY A 126 -0.98 -3.62 -9.19
CA GLY A 126 -1.02 -4.33 -10.46
C GLY A 126 -2.30 -5.09 -10.70
N TYR A 127 -2.39 -5.67 -11.91
CA TYR A 127 -3.50 -6.56 -12.32
C TYR A 127 -3.01 -7.85 -12.97
N LYS A 128 -1.69 -8.05 -13.08
CA LYS A 128 -1.10 -9.27 -13.64
C LYS A 128 -0.65 -10.20 -12.52
N THR A 129 -0.85 -11.49 -12.73
CA THR A 129 -0.35 -12.56 -11.87
C THR A 129 0.46 -13.56 -12.70
N GLU A 130 1.37 -14.29 -12.04
CA GLU A 130 2.12 -15.43 -12.59
C GLU A 130 2.05 -16.58 -11.56
N ALA A 131 2.56 -17.74 -11.90
CA ALA A 131 2.57 -18.90 -10.99
C ALA A 131 3.22 -18.60 -9.61
N ASN A 132 4.16 -17.66 -9.58
CA ASN A 132 4.92 -17.22 -8.40
C ASN A 132 4.83 -15.70 -8.18
N MET A 133 3.83 -15.03 -8.76
CA MET A 133 3.62 -13.59 -8.58
C MET A 133 2.14 -13.31 -8.34
N GLY A 134 1.84 -12.77 -7.16
CA GLY A 134 0.57 -12.16 -6.80
C GLY A 134 0.55 -10.65 -7.02
N ASN A 135 -0.61 -10.06 -6.86
CA ASN A 135 -0.78 -8.63 -6.74
C ASN A 135 -1.72 -8.26 -5.61
N TYR A 136 -1.53 -7.07 -5.08
CA TYR A 136 -2.39 -6.50 -4.06
C TYR A 136 -2.67 -5.04 -4.36
N ASN A 137 -3.89 -4.63 -4.10
CA ASN A 137 -4.37 -3.28 -4.31
C ASN A 137 -5.38 -2.92 -3.22
N ALA A 138 -5.66 -1.65 -3.08
CA ALA A 138 -6.71 -1.18 -2.20
C ALA A 138 -7.77 -0.39 -2.97
N ARG A 139 -9.00 -0.40 -2.45
CA ARG A 139 -10.12 0.39 -2.98
C ARG A 139 -9.99 1.84 -2.55
N PHE A 140 -8.91 2.51 -2.99
CA PHE A 140 -8.59 3.90 -2.64
C PHE A 140 -9.77 4.83 -2.84
N TYR A 141 -10.58 4.57 -3.85
CA TYR A 141 -11.77 5.33 -4.18
C TYR A 141 -12.80 5.37 -3.03
N GLU A 142 -12.82 4.37 -2.13
CA GLU A 142 -13.71 4.38 -0.96
C GLU A 142 -13.30 5.48 0.03
N GLY A 143 -12.01 5.58 0.37
CA GLY A 143 -11.47 6.67 1.19
C GLY A 143 -11.61 8.03 0.52
N ARG A 144 -11.47 8.07 -0.83
CA ARG A 144 -11.70 9.30 -1.60
C ARG A 144 -13.15 9.80 -1.50
N TYR A 145 -14.11 8.91 -1.59
CA TYR A 145 -15.52 9.26 -1.41
C TYR A 145 -15.77 9.83 0.00
N LEU A 146 -15.27 9.16 1.04
CA LEU A 146 -15.40 9.63 2.43
C LEU A 146 -14.75 11.01 2.64
N SER A 147 -13.53 11.20 2.13
CA SER A 147 -12.86 12.51 2.18
C SER A 147 -13.55 13.57 1.32
N GLY A 148 -14.22 13.15 0.24
CA GLY A 148 -15.09 14.00 -0.56
C GLY A 148 -16.27 14.58 0.23
N ILE A 149 -16.90 13.77 1.10
CA ILE A 149 -17.97 14.26 2.02
C ILE A 149 -17.42 15.38 2.90
N VAL A 150 -16.21 15.23 3.45
CA VAL A 150 -15.58 16.30 4.25
C VAL A 150 -15.38 17.55 3.39
N ALA A 151 -14.80 17.39 2.18
CA ALA A 151 -14.52 18.51 1.31
C ALA A 151 -15.80 19.25 0.85
N GLY A 152 -16.82 18.50 0.43
CA GLY A 152 -18.11 19.09 0.00
C GLY A 152 -18.81 19.84 1.11
N SER A 153 -18.68 19.36 2.36
CA SER A 153 -19.26 20.03 3.54
C SER A 153 -18.50 21.27 3.96
N MET A 154 -17.18 21.33 3.71
CA MET A 154 -16.28 22.37 4.23
C MET A 154 -15.96 23.46 3.20
N THR A 155 -16.12 23.19 1.90
CA THR A 155 -15.84 24.20 0.86
C THR A 155 -16.80 25.36 0.93
N LYS A 156 -16.26 26.56 0.68
CA LYS A 156 -17.02 27.82 0.55
C LYS A 156 -17.10 28.30 -0.89
N SER A 157 -16.08 27.96 -1.68
CA SER A 157 -16.02 28.34 -3.10
C SER A 157 -16.78 27.36 -4.02
N ASN A 158 -17.15 26.19 -3.52
CA ASN A 158 -17.59 25.00 -4.28
C ASN A 158 -16.54 24.49 -5.27
N THR A 159 -15.32 25.01 -5.27
CA THR A 159 -14.23 24.61 -6.14
C THR A 159 -13.18 23.87 -5.33
N LEU A 160 -13.00 22.60 -5.65
CA LEU A 160 -12.00 21.72 -5.07
C LEU A 160 -10.81 21.58 -6.01
N GLY A 161 -9.62 21.36 -5.48
CA GLY A 161 -8.41 21.12 -6.25
C GLY A 161 -7.91 19.69 -6.08
N TYR A 162 -7.42 19.10 -7.18
CA TYR A 162 -6.83 17.76 -7.15
C TYR A 162 -5.51 17.74 -7.93
N VAL A 163 -4.41 17.50 -7.23
CA VAL A 163 -3.10 17.26 -7.86
C VAL A 163 -2.98 15.77 -8.16
N ALA A 164 -2.87 15.42 -9.44
CA ALA A 164 -2.90 14.04 -9.90
C ALA A 164 -1.57 13.61 -10.55
N ALA A 165 -1.16 12.35 -10.31
CA ALA A 165 0.09 11.80 -10.83
C ALA A 165 -0.03 11.40 -12.31
N PHE A 166 -0.59 10.24 -12.61
CA PHE A 166 -0.74 9.71 -13.97
C PHE A 166 -2.20 9.37 -14.28
N PRO A 167 -2.66 9.54 -15.53
CA PRO A 167 -4.06 9.30 -15.92
C PRO A 167 -4.36 7.80 -16.11
N ILE A 168 -4.11 7.00 -15.08
CA ILE A 168 -4.47 5.59 -15.03
C ILE A 168 -5.81 5.38 -14.32
N PRO A 169 -6.52 4.26 -14.55
CA PRO A 169 -7.84 4.02 -13.98
C PRO A 169 -7.93 4.22 -12.47
N GLU A 170 -6.92 3.82 -11.71
CA GLU A 170 -6.87 3.98 -10.25
C GLU A 170 -6.96 5.46 -9.82
N VAL A 171 -6.20 6.34 -10.49
CA VAL A 171 -6.21 7.78 -10.18
C VAL A 171 -7.52 8.41 -10.62
N VAL A 172 -8.04 8.02 -11.80
CA VAL A 172 -9.34 8.48 -12.32
C VAL A 172 -10.48 8.07 -11.40
N MET A 173 -10.50 6.82 -10.90
CA MET A 173 -11.45 6.37 -9.88
C MET A 173 -11.41 7.26 -8.63
N GLY A 174 -10.19 7.60 -8.17
CA GLY A 174 -10.00 8.43 -7.01
C GLY A 174 -10.59 9.82 -7.18
N ILE A 175 -10.35 10.48 -8.31
CA ILE A 175 -10.91 11.80 -8.66
C ILE A 175 -12.43 11.72 -8.71
N ASN A 176 -12.97 10.75 -9.42
CA ASN A 176 -14.40 10.57 -9.61
C ASN A 176 -15.13 10.27 -8.29
N ALA A 177 -14.58 9.43 -7.44
CA ALA A 177 -15.15 9.12 -6.13
C ALA A 177 -15.11 10.33 -5.19
N TYR A 178 -14.03 11.10 -5.22
CA TYR A 178 -13.88 12.32 -4.42
C TYR A 178 -14.97 13.34 -4.72
N ILE A 179 -15.19 13.67 -6.02
CA ILE A 179 -16.24 14.61 -6.38
C ILE A 179 -17.64 14.04 -6.11
N ARG A 180 -17.87 12.75 -6.30
CA ARG A 180 -19.16 12.13 -5.96
C ARG A 180 -19.44 12.18 -4.44
N GLY A 181 -18.43 11.96 -3.62
CA GLY A 181 -18.55 12.16 -2.17
C GLY A 181 -18.87 13.61 -1.82
N ALA A 182 -18.19 14.57 -2.46
CA ALA A 182 -18.47 16.00 -2.24
C ALA A 182 -19.89 16.39 -2.69
N GLN A 183 -20.32 15.91 -3.85
CA GLN A 183 -21.66 16.20 -4.40
C GLN A 183 -22.80 15.52 -3.63
N SER A 184 -22.54 14.45 -2.90
CA SER A 184 -23.54 13.81 -2.03
C SER A 184 -24.04 14.73 -0.91
N VAL A 185 -23.26 15.73 -0.53
CA VAL A 185 -23.58 16.73 0.51
C VAL A 185 -23.65 18.16 -0.02
N ASN A 186 -23.01 18.43 -1.14
CA ASN A 186 -22.99 19.74 -1.81
C ASN A 186 -23.07 19.56 -3.34
N PRO A 187 -24.27 19.53 -3.92
CA PRO A 187 -24.44 19.30 -5.36
C PRO A 187 -23.76 20.33 -6.28
N LYS A 188 -23.32 21.47 -5.74
CA LYS A 188 -22.63 22.52 -6.50
C LYS A 188 -21.11 22.32 -6.52
N ALA A 189 -20.58 21.35 -5.79
CA ALA A 189 -19.14 21.11 -5.76
C ALA A 189 -18.62 20.68 -7.12
N GLU A 190 -17.48 21.24 -7.48
CA GLU A 190 -16.71 20.91 -8.68
C GLU A 190 -15.27 20.69 -8.32
N VAL A 191 -14.56 19.82 -9.05
CA VAL A 191 -13.13 19.58 -8.86
C VAL A 191 -12.34 19.93 -10.11
N LYS A 192 -11.29 20.74 -9.94
CA LYS A 192 -10.26 21.02 -10.95
C LYS A 192 -9.06 20.08 -10.73
N VAL A 193 -8.53 19.56 -11.82
CA VAL A 193 -7.44 18.59 -11.79
C VAL A 193 -6.21 19.14 -12.49
N VAL A 194 -5.05 19.03 -11.87
CA VAL A 194 -3.75 19.30 -12.49
C VAL A 194 -2.93 18.00 -12.46
N TRP A 195 -2.55 17.53 -13.65
CA TRP A 195 -1.71 16.35 -13.84
C TRP A 195 -0.24 16.75 -13.88
N ILE A 196 0.58 16.09 -13.03
CA ILE A 196 2.02 16.39 -12.95
C ILE A 196 2.91 15.35 -13.63
N ASN A 197 2.34 14.20 -14.04
CA ASN A 197 3.06 13.09 -14.66
C ASN A 197 4.28 12.60 -13.83
N ALA A 198 4.09 12.53 -12.52
CA ALA A 198 5.06 11.98 -11.57
C ALA A 198 4.33 11.44 -10.34
N TRP A 199 4.83 10.34 -9.76
CA TRP A 199 4.37 9.86 -8.45
C TRP A 199 4.90 10.73 -7.32
N PHE A 200 6.15 11.18 -7.42
CA PHE A 200 6.85 11.99 -6.43
C PHE A 200 7.63 13.11 -7.11
N ASP A 201 7.17 14.34 -6.98
CA ASP A 201 7.87 15.54 -7.43
C ASP A 201 7.40 16.74 -6.58
N PRO A 202 8.04 16.98 -5.41
CA PRO A 202 7.62 18.04 -4.49
C PRO A 202 7.52 19.42 -5.13
N GLY A 203 8.37 19.72 -6.13
CA GLY A 203 8.35 21.00 -6.86
C GLY A 203 7.06 21.16 -7.69
N ARG A 204 6.78 20.19 -8.57
CA ARG A 204 5.55 20.19 -9.39
C ARG A 204 4.29 20.07 -8.55
N GLU A 205 4.31 19.29 -7.47
CA GLU A 205 3.18 19.16 -6.54
C GLU A 205 2.83 20.51 -5.91
N ARG A 206 3.85 21.26 -5.47
CA ARG A 206 3.68 22.60 -4.92
C ARG A 206 3.16 23.58 -5.97
N GLU A 207 3.74 23.62 -7.17
CA GLU A 207 3.31 24.49 -8.26
C GLU A 207 1.85 24.21 -8.67
N ALA A 208 1.47 22.94 -8.81
CA ALA A 208 0.10 22.54 -9.12
C ALA A 208 -0.88 22.98 -8.02
N THR A 209 -0.48 22.85 -6.75
CA THR A 209 -1.29 23.30 -5.60
C THR A 209 -1.56 24.81 -5.67
N VAL A 210 -0.52 25.60 -5.89
CA VAL A 210 -0.66 27.07 -6.01
C VAL A 210 -1.56 27.44 -7.19
N ALA A 211 -1.34 26.79 -8.34
CA ALA A 211 -2.16 27.04 -9.54
C ALA A 211 -3.65 26.71 -9.32
N LEU A 212 -3.97 25.65 -8.59
CA LEU A 212 -5.35 25.29 -8.23
C LEU A 212 -5.98 26.32 -7.27
N ILE A 213 -5.22 26.80 -6.29
CA ILE A 213 -5.65 27.85 -5.36
C ILE A 213 -5.91 29.15 -6.11
N ASP A 214 -5.03 29.56 -7.02
CA ASP A 214 -5.20 30.77 -7.85
C ASP A 214 -6.42 30.67 -8.77
N GLN A 215 -6.82 29.45 -9.12
CA GLN A 215 -8.04 29.16 -9.88
C GLN A 215 -9.32 29.09 -9.01
N GLY A 216 -9.21 29.40 -7.71
CA GLY A 216 -10.35 29.50 -6.80
C GLY A 216 -10.63 28.26 -5.94
N ALA A 217 -9.78 27.22 -6.01
CA ALA A 217 -9.92 26.08 -5.13
C ALA A 217 -9.60 26.47 -3.68
N ASP A 218 -10.47 26.09 -2.75
CA ASP A 218 -10.30 26.38 -1.33
C ASP A 218 -9.98 25.14 -0.48
N ILE A 219 -10.10 23.95 -1.08
CA ILE A 219 -9.67 22.67 -0.50
C ILE A 219 -8.89 21.89 -1.55
N ILE A 220 -7.65 21.49 -1.24
CA ILE A 220 -6.78 20.77 -2.16
C ILE A 220 -6.52 19.35 -1.66
N THR A 221 -6.60 18.39 -2.55
CA THR A 221 -6.13 17.02 -2.31
C THR A 221 -5.18 16.56 -3.41
N HIS A 222 -4.57 15.40 -3.24
CA HIS A 222 -3.59 14.91 -4.21
C HIS A 222 -3.58 13.39 -4.31
N HIS A 223 -3.04 12.88 -5.42
CA HIS A 223 -2.69 11.47 -5.62
C HIS A 223 -1.22 11.39 -6.04
N THR A 224 -0.38 11.90 -5.18
CA THR A 224 1.08 11.97 -5.28
C THR A 224 1.67 11.61 -3.93
N ASP A 225 3.00 11.48 -3.83
CA ASP A 225 3.63 10.85 -2.68
C ASP A 225 4.29 11.84 -1.71
N SER A 226 4.51 13.10 -2.11
CA SER A 226 5.17 14.05 -1.21
C SER A 226 4.19 14.80 -0.31
N THR A 227 4.72 15.47 0.71
CA THR A 227 3.95 16.34 1.61
C THR A 227 3.75 17.76 1.07
N ALA A 228 4.25 18.04 -0.14
CA ALA A 228 4.32 19.39 -0.70
C ALA A 228 2.95 20.02 -0.93
N VAL A 229 1.93 19.23 -1.29
CA VAL A 229 0.55 19.71 -1.49
C VAL A 229 -0.02 20.23 -0.17
N VAL A 230 0.10 19.43 0.89
CA VAL A 230 -0.41 19.79 2.23
C VAL A 230 0.34 21.01 2.78
N SER A 231 1.67 21.03 2.65
CA SER A 231 2.49 22.16 3.09
C SER A 231 2.17 23.45 2.33
N ALA A 232 1.99 23.38 1.00
CA ALA A 232 1.65 24.54 0.19
C ALA A 232 0.25 25.09 0.50
N ALA A 233 -0.73 24.21 0.74
CA ALA A 233 -2.07 24.61 1.18
C ALA A 233 -2.03 25.27 2.56
N GLU A 234 -1.28 24.72 3.52
CA GLU A 234 -1.06 25.30 4.85
C GLU A 234 -0.48 26.72 4.77
N GLU A 235 0.58 26.91 3.98
CA GLU A 235 1.21 28.22 3.77
C GLU A 235 0.25 29.26 3.15
N LYS A 236 -0.66 28.80 2.29
CA LYS A 236 -1.66 29.66 1.65
C LYS A 236 -2.95 29.84 2.49
N GLY A 237 -3.01 29.25 3.67
CA GLY A 237 -4.20 29.30 4.54
C GLY A 237 -5.42 28.65 3.90
N LYS A 238 -5.21 27.60 3.09
CA LYS A 238 -6.26 26.81 2.43
C LYS A 238 -6.32 25.42 3.03
N TYR A 239 -7.53 24.87 3.07
CA TYR A 239 -7.69 23.50 3.54
C TYR A 239 -7.04 22.50 2.61
N SER A 240 -6.59 21.39 3.19
CA SER A 240 -6.08 20.25 2.46
C SER A 240 -6.68 18.95 2.96
N ILE A 241 -6.61 17.93 2.11
CA ILE A 241 -6.86 16.54 2.45
C ILE A 241 -5.63 15.76 2.00
N GLY A 242 -4.93 15.17 2.99
CA GLY A 242 -3.76 14.36 2.76
C GLY A 242 -4.08 13.03 2.07
N TYR A 243 -3.05 12.37 1.57
CA TYR A 243 -3.17 11.09 0.91
C TYR A 243 -2.03 10.14 1.28
N ASN A 244 -2.28 8.85 1.18
CA ASN A 244 -1.42 7.75 1.58
C ASN A 244 -1.28 7.62 3.11
N SER A 245 -0.94 8.71 3.80
CA SER A 245 -0.71 8.75 5.25
C SER A 245 -1.28 10.02 5.87
N ASP A 246 -1.33 10.07 7.19
CA ASP A 246 -1.60 11.32 7.90
C ASP A 246 -0.42 12.29 7.71
N MET A 247 -0.74 13.45 7.15
CA MET A 247 0.21 14.54 6.90
C MET A 247 -0.05 15.77 7.78
N SER A 248 -0.79 15.62 8.89
CA SER A 248 -1.15 16.73 9.80
C SER A 248 0.07 17.46 10.37
N LYS A 249 1.22 16.79 10.46
CA LYS A 249 2.49 17.42 10.80
C LYS A 249 2.89 18.55 9.84
N TYR A 250 2.49 18.45 8.57
CA TYR A 250 2.79 19.39 7.49
C TYR A 250 1.67 20.38 7.22
N GLY A 251 0.47 20.10 7.70
CA GLY A 251 -0.71 20.97 7.62
C GLY A 251 -1.45 21.05 8.95
N PRO A 252 -0.79 21.48 10.05
CA PRO A 252 -1.35 21.36 11.40
C PRO A 252 -2.64 22.16 11.62
N LYS A 253 -2.85 23.22 10.84
CA LYS A 253 -4.06 24.07 10.96
C LYS A 253 -5.12 23.71 9.91
N TYR A 254 -4.69 23.36 8.71
CA TYR A 254 -5.56 23.33 7.55
C TYR A 254 -5.72 21.96 6.90
N GLN A 255 -4.99 20.90 7.33
CA GLN A 255 -5.35 19.55 6.90
C GLN A 255 -6.63 19.13 7.60
N LEU A 256 -7.72 18.89 6.83
CA LEU A 256 -9.00 18.44 7.36
C LEU A 256 -8.99 16.98 7.81
N THR A 257 -8.33 16.15 7.03
CA THR A 257 -8.09 14.71 7.23
C THR A 257 -7.11 14.21 6.16
N ALA A 258 -6.80 12.94 6.18
CA ALA A 258 -6.07 12.26 5.09
C ALA A 258 -6.70 10.89 4.80
N VAL A 259 -6.70 10.47 3.55
CA VAL A 259 -6.95 9.07 3.20
C VAL A 259 -5.69 8.27 3.53
N THR A 260 -5.82 7.29 4.42
CA THR A 260 -4.70 6.48 4.91
C THR A 260 -4.76 5.06 4.36
N HIS A 261 -3.59 4.50 4.12
CA HIS A 261 -3.41 3.12 3.65
C HIS A 261 -2.78 2.28 4.75
N HIS A 262 -3.15 1.00 4.85
CA HIS A 262 -2.69 0.10 5.89
C HIS A 262 -2.27 -1.22 5.24
N TRP A 263 -0.95 -1.46 5.16
CA TRP A 263 -0.36 -2.61 4.48
C TRP A 263 0.19 -3.67 5.44
N GLU A 264 0.27 -3.35 6.74
CA GLU A 264 0.97 -4.12 7.76
C GLU A 264 0.46 -5.55 7.83
N GLN A 265 -0.86 -5.73 7.92
CA GLN A 265 -1.45 -7.06 8.04
C GLN A 265 -1.23 -7.88 6.76
N PHE A 266 -1.36 -7.27 5.58
CA PHE A 266 -1.08 -7.93 4.31
C PHE A 266 0.36 -8.47 4.27
N TYR A 267 1.36 -7.65 4.60
CA TYR A 267 2.76 -8.08 4.58
C TYR A 267 3.03 -9.18 5.60
N ILE A 268 2.47 -9.06 6.80
CA ILE A 268 2.56 -10.09 7.83
C ILE A 268 2.04 -11.43 7.32
N ASP A 269 0.88 -11.43 6.67
CA ASP A 269 0.25 -12.65 6.15
C ASP A 269 1.06 -13.27 5.01
N GLN A 270 1.61 -12.45 4.09
CA GLN A 270 2.45 -12.95 3.01
C GLN A 270 3.76 -13.56 3.52
N VAL A 271 4.41 -12.92 4.49
CA VAL A 271 5.64 -13.44 5.10
C VAL A 271 5.35 -14.73 5.88
N GLN A 272 4.26 -14.79 6.63
CA GLN A 272 3.87 -16.01 7.34
C GLN A 272 3.64 -17.17 6.36
N GLN A 273 2.90 -16.94 5.27
CA GLN A 273 2.66 -17.96 4.24
C GLN A 273 3.97 -18.42 3.58
N ALA A 274 4.92 -17.51 3.34
CA ALA A 274 6.22 -17.86 2.78
C ALA A 274 7.04 -18.71 3.74
N LEU A 275 7.07 -18.40 5.05
CA LEU A 275 7.71 -19.19 6.09
C LEU A 275 7.10 -20.59 6.21
N ASP A 276 5.77 -20.68 6.16
CA ASP A 276 5.02 -21.93 6.26
C ASP A 276 5.01 -22.74 4.94
N LYS A 277 5.62 -22.21 3.86
CA LYS A 277 5.62 -22.78 2.51
C LYS A 277 4.22 -23.05 1.94
N THR A 278 3.27 -22.19 2.34
CA THR A 278 1.86 -22.23 1.90
C THR A 278 1.50 -21.09 0.97
N TRP A 279 2.45 -20.19 0.67
CA TRP A 279 2.23 -19.04 -0.19
C TRP A 279 1.69 -19.45 -1.57
N LYS A 280 0.71 -18.69 -2.04
CA LYS A 280 0.12 -18.84 -3.37
C LYS A 280 -0.12 -17.45 -3.96
N PRO A 281 0.02 -17.29 -5.29
CA PRO A 281 -0.31 -16.02 -5.92
C PRO A 281 -1.80 -15.69 -5.73
N THR A 282 -2.07 -14.48 -5.29
CA THR A 282 -3.42 -13.94 -5.10
C THR A 282 -3.56 -12.61 -5.81
N ALA A 283 -4.79 -12.20 -6.09
CA ALA A 283 -5.13 -10.86 -6.50
C ALA A 283 -6.06 -10.27 -5.43
N ILE A 284 -5.49 -9.43 -4.57
CA ILE A 284 -6.21 -8.83 -3.45
C ILE A 284 -6.60 -7.40 -3.79
N TRP A 285 -7.86 -7.04 -3.54
CA TRP A 285 -8.36 -5.67 -3.68
C TRP A 285 -9.27 -5.35 -2.51
N GLY A 286 -8.66 -4.98 -1.37
CA GLY A 286 -9.37 -4.69 -0.13
C GLY A 286 -9.70 -3.21 0.01
N GLY A 287 -10.69 -2.89 0.83
CA GLY A 287 -11.17 -1.54 1.04
C GLY A 287 -11.26 -1.14 2.51
N VAL A 288 -12.22 -0.28 2.79
CA VAL A 288 -12.54 0.18 4.16
C VAL A 288 -12.99 -0.99 5.02
N LYS A 289 -13.75 -1.93 4.45
CA LYS A 289 -14.23 -3.13 5.15
C LYS A 289 -13.11 -4.04 5.63
N GLU A 290 -12.09 -4.23 4.80
CA GLU A 290 -10.91 -5.05 5.10
C GLU A 290 -9.86 -4.29 5.95
N GLY A 291 -10.11 -3.00 6.25
CA GLY A 291 -9.20 -2.17 7.02
C GLY A 291 -7.96 -1.70 6.24
N MET A 292 -7.91 -1.92 4.91
CA MET A 292 -6.79 -1.48 4.09
C MET A 292 -6.83 0.02 3.77
N ILE A 293 -8.00 0.64 3.89
CA ILE A 293 -8.22 2.08 3.67
C ILE A 293 -8.96 2.68 4.87
N GLY A 294 -8.53 3.86 5.27
CA GLY A 294 -9.16 4.64 6.33
C GLY A 294 -9.05 6.13 6.11
N LEU A 295 -9.52 6.89 7.08
CA LEU A 295 -9.25 8.30 7.21
C LEU A 295 -8.44 8.55 8.49
N SER A 296 -7.51 9.51 8.46
CA SER A 296 -6.89 10.03 9.67
C SER A 296 -7.90 10.81 10.51
N ALA A 297 -7.53 11.15 11.73
CA ALA A 297 -8.36 11.99 12.59
C ALA A 297 -8.84 13.26 11.86
N LEU A 298 -10.10 13.60 12.04
CA LEU A 298 -10.65 14.84 11.51
C LEU A 298 -10.10 16.04 12.28
N ASN A 299 -9.77 17.12 11.55
CA ASN A 299 -9.37 18.39 12.15
C ASN A 299 -10.50 18.96 13.03
N ALA A 300 -10.15 19.64 14.11
CA ALA A 300 -11.11 20.27 15.01
C ALA A 300 -12.00 21.33 14.33
N ALA A 301 -11.59 21.83 13.16
CA ALA A 301 -12.42 22.73 12.35
C ALA A 301 -13.61 22.02 11.67
N VAL A 302 -13.58 20.69 11.57
CA VAL A 302 -14.66 19.90 10.97
C VAL A 302 -15.80 19.76 11.96
N PRO A 303 -17.02 20.27 11.64
CA PRO A 303 -18.17 20.17 12.53
C PRO A 303 -18.55 18.72 12.84
N LYS A 304 -19.10 18.51 14.03
CA LYS A 304 -19.52 17.16 14.47
C LYS A 304 -20.53 16.52 13.51
N GLU A 305 -21.45 17.28 12.96
CA GLU A 305 -22.43 16.77 11.99
C GLU A 305 -21.78 16.27 10.69
N VAL A 306 -20.63 16.82 10.31
CA VAL A 306 -19.85 16.33 9.17
C VAL A 306 -19.14 15.03 9.54
N ALA A 307 -18.54 14.98 10.74
CA ALA A 307 -17.93 13.75 11.26
C ALA A 307 -18.95 12.60 11.33
N ASP A 308 -20.15 12.87 11.86
CA ASP A 308 -21.23 11.88 11.95
C ASP A 308 -21.65 11.36 10.54
N LYS A 309 -21.72 12.24 9.53
CA LYS A 309 -22.01 11.83 8.14
C LYS A 309 -20.92 10.92 7.56
N VAL A 310 -19.65 11.23 7.81
CA VAL A 310 -18.52 10.43 7.37
C VAL A 310 -18.56 9.05 8.01
N GLU A 311 -18.75 8.97 9.32
CA GLU A 311 -18.84 7.70 10.04
C GLU A 311 -20.06 6.87 9.59
N GLN A 312 -21.20 7.51 9.32
CA GLN A 312 -22.37 6.82 8.77
C GLN A 312 -22.08 6.26 7.36
N ALA A 313 -21.48 7.05 6.48
CA ALA A 313 -21.12 6.61 5.14
C ALA A 313 -20.10 5.45 5.18
N LYS A 314 -19.12 5.52 6.07
CA LYS A 314 -18.18 4.44 6.32
C LYS A 314 -18.87 3.15 6.79
N ALA A 315 -19.78 3.27 7.76
CA ALA A 315 -20.56 2.12 8.24
C ALA A 315 -21.42 1.51 7.13
N ASP A 316 -22.03 2.34 6.29
CA ASP A 316 -22.86 1.88 5.18
C ASP A 316 -22.02 1.23 4.06
N MET A 317 -20.78 1.69 3.81
CA MET A 317 -19.83 0.99 2.93
C MET A 317 -19.47 -0.39 3.47
N ILE A 318 -19.10 -0.50 4.75
CA ILE A 318 -18.77 -1.77 5.40
C ILE A 318 -19.95 -2.74 5.34
N ALA A 319 -21.17 -2.23 5.50
CA ALA A 319 -22.40 -3.02 5.43
C ALA A 319 -22.85 -3.32 3.99
N GLY A 320 -22.15 -2.82 2.96
CA GLY A 320 -22.51 -2.98 1.54
C GLY A 320 -23.76 -2.19 1.11
N LYS A 321 -24.22 -1.24 1.91
CA LYS A 321 -25.39 -0.39 1.62
C LYS A 321 -25.02 0.83 0.76
N LEU A 322 -23.77 1.28 0.81
CA LEU A 322 -23.25 2.38 0.05
C LEU A 322 -22.08 1.92 -0.82
N HIS A 323 -22.15 2.20 -2.11
CA HIS A 323 -21.04 2.07 -3.03
C HIS A 323 -20.73 3.44 -3.67
N PRO A 324 -19.47 3.90 -3.69
CA PRO A 324 -19.10 5.21 -4.25
C PRO A 324 -19.60 5.46 -5.68
N PHE A 325 -19.73 4.40 -6.46
CA PHE A 325 -20.26 4.41 -7.83
C PHE A 325 -21.60 3.70 -7.97
N ALA A 326 -22.47 3.80 -6.95
CA ALA A 326 -23.88 3.42 -7.12
C ALA A 326 -24.53 4.34 -8.16
N GLY A 327 -25.31 3.73 -9.09
CA GLY A 327 -25.95 4.48 -10.16
C GLY A 327 -27.17 5.31 -9.68
N PRO A 328 -27.56 6.33 -10.45
CA PRO A 328 -26.99 6.64 -11.76
C PRO A 328 -25.62 7.33 -11.67
N VAL A 329 -24.70 6.96 -12.56
CA VAL A 329 -23.42 7.65 -12.75
C VAL A 329 -23.37 8.19 -14.17
N LEU A 330 -23.33 9.51 -14.31
CA LEU A 330 -23.17 10.19 -15.58
C LEU A 330 -21.73 10.67 -15.75
N ASP A 331 -21.19 10.55 -16.96
CA ASP A 331 -19.92 11.18 -17.31
C ASP A 331 -20.10 12.67 -17.64
N GLN A 332 -19.00 13.35 -17.95
CA GLN A 332 -18.98 14.78 -18.28
C GLN A 332 -19.89 15.14 -19.46
N ASP A 333 -20.08 14.23 -20.42
CA ASP A 333 -20.90 14.42 -21.60
C ASP A 333 -22.38 14.05 -21.36
N GLY A 334 -22.73 13.67 -20.14
CA GLY A 334 -24.08 13.26 -19.74
C GLY A 334 -24.44 11.83 -20.13
N LYS A 335 -23.47 11.02 -20.60
CA LYS A 335 -23.68 9.61 -20.88
C LYS A 335 -23.77 8.82 -19.58
N GLU A 336 -24.80 8.00 -19.46
CA GLU A 336 -24.96 7.08 -18.35
C GLU A 336 -23.88 5.97 -18.42
N ARG A 337 -23.07 5.87 -17.37
CA ARG A 337 -22.03 4.85 -17.21
C ARG A 337 -22.44 3.74 -16.26
N VAL A 338 -23.29 4.06 -15.27
CA VAL A 338 -23.91 3.10 -14.36
C VAL A 338 -25.38 3.45 -14.22
N ALA A 339 -26.25 2.50 -14.52
CA ALA A 339 -27.69 2.70 -14.45
C ALA A 339 -28.19 2.85 -13.01
N ALA A 340 -29.31 3.54 -12.84
CA ALA A 340 -29.96 3.67 -11.55
C ALA A 340 -30.26 2.29 -10.91
N GLY A 341 -29.97 2.14 -9.62
CA GLY A 341 -30.17 0.89 -8.88
C GLY A 341 -29.11 -0.19 -9.11
N SER A 342 -28.06 0.11 -9.90
CA SER A 342 -26.90 -0.77 -10.13
C SER A 342 -25.65 -0.21 -9.49
N ASN A 343 -24.66 -1.05 -9.23
CA ASN A 343 -23.30 -0.65 -8.90
C ASN A 343 -22.39 -0.93 -10.10
N ILE A 344 -21.32 -0.15 -10.23
CA ILE A 344 -20.25 -0.45 -11.18
C ILE A 344 -19.57 -1.77 -10.80
N THR A 345 -19.13 -2.54 -11.79
CA THR A 345 -18.37 -3.77 -11.54
C THR A 345 -16.90 -3.47 -11.29
N ASP A 346 -16.17 -4.39 -10.61
CA ASP A 346 -14.71 -4.28 -10.45
C ASP A 346 -13.98 -4.28 -11.80
N GLU A 347 -14.51 -5.00 -12.79
CA GLU A 347 -13.97 -5.00 -14.15
C GLU A 347 -14.09 -3.61 -14.80
N ASP A 348 -15.25 -2.97 -14.72
CA ASP A 348 -15.45 -1.62 -15.27
C ASP A 348 -14.66 -0.56 -14.50
N LEU A 349 -14.53 -0.70 -13.18
CA LEU A 349 -13.65 0.14 -12.36
C LEU A 349 -12.21 0.06 -12.86
N SER A 350 -11.69 -1.14 -13.08
CA SER A 350 -10.31 -1.36 -13.52
C SER A 350 -10.00 -0.76 -14.91
N LYS A 351 -11.03 -0.39 -15.66
CA LYS A 351 -10.94 0.19 -17.01
C LYS A 351 -11.44 1.64 -17.07
N MET A 352 -11.68 2.29 -15.92
CA MET A 352 -12.26 3.62 -15.86
C MET A 352 -11.38 4.66 -16.57
N ASP A 353 -11.85 5.18 -17.69
CA ASP A 353 -11.13 6.11 -18.57
C ASP A 353 -11.94 7.39 -18.87
N TYR A 354 -12.85 7.76 -17.98
CA TYR A 354 -13.74 8.91 -18.10
C TYR A 354 -13.87 9.66 -16.78
N TYR A 355 -14.15 10.94 -16.86
CA TYR A 355 -14.55 11.75 -15.72
C TYR A 355 -16.08 11.74 -15.55
N VAL A 356 -16.52 11.71 -14.29
CA VAL A 356 -17.93 11.93 -13.96
C VAL A 356 -18.28 13.42 -13.97
N GLN A 357 -19.57 13.74 -13.95
CA GLN A 357 -20.05 15.12 -13.80
C GLN A 357 -19.45 15.76 -12.54
N GLY A 358 -19.10 17.06 -12.65
CA GLY A 358 -18.46 17.83 -11.58
C GLY A 358 -16.92 17.86 -11.66
N VAL A 359 -16.28 17.00 -12.45
CA VAL A 359 -14.85 17.14 -12.75
C VAL A 359 -14.65 18.11 -13.90
N GLN A 360 -13.82 19.12 -13.70
CA GLN A 360 -13.52 20.15 -14.70
C GLN A 360 -12.29 19.76 -15.53
N GLY A 361 -12.30 20.14 -16.82
CA GLY A 361 -11.23 19.86 -17.77
C GLY A 361 -11.43 18.54 -18.51
N LYS A 362 -10.40 18.10 -19.23
CA LYS A 362 -10.39 16.85 -19.99
C LYS A 362 -9.41 15.87 -19.39
N LEU A 363 -9.78 14.60 -19.40
CA LEU A 363 -8.84 13.53 -19.05
C LEU A 363 -7.73 13.47 -20.13
N PRO A 364 -6.45 13.56 -19.76
CA PRO A 364 -5.35 13.35 -20.69
C PRO A 364 -5.43 11.95 -21.34
N LYS A 365 -5.02 11.87 -22.60
CA LYS A 365 -4.96 10.61 -23.36
C LYS A 365 -3.58 10.00 -23.30
#